data_66628fa05da2e1ca1173fa7a8002c5b0
#
_entry.id   66628fa05da2e1ca1173fa7a8002c5b0
#
_cell.length_a   1.000
_cell.length_b   1.000
_cell.length_c   1.000
_cell.angle_alpha   90.00
_cell.angle_beta   90.00
_cell.angle_gamma   90.00
#
_symmetry.space_group_name_H-M   'P 1'
#
loop_
_entity.id
_entity.type
_entity.pdbx_description
1 polymer ?
#
loop_
_entity_poly.entity_id
_entity_poly.type
_entity_poly.pdbx_seq_one_letter_code
_entity_poly.pdbx_strand_id
1 'polypeptide(L)'
;MARNKYDVDEVLEDKFDLNQLKRLLAYLIPYRKRFVSVGFMMLSASAFTMLIPQFFQKVMDVCIPNKDMKGIAFYSFLTLLAAFYSAFSLRYKIKYTNQIGQQIIHDMRYDIFEHLQELPFSYYDDRPHGKIQVRVVNYVNSISDLLSNGILNTITDLCNLVFIIVFMLILNVRLTLVCLCGLPILAIVIVVIKKKQRTAWQVQSNKQSNLNAYIAESINGIRVTQSFVREDVNSGIFNNLSGSYRKSWMRAVMFNFTMGPSIDIISIITTAAIYVLGVSWMINGETGITVGVLVAFTAYIGRFWAPINTLAGFYHSLLTAISYLERIFETIDEPVVVKDRKDAVEMPPIHGDVAFDHVTFSYEPGVPILKDVSFHANQGQSFAVVGPTGAGKTTLVNLLSRFYNVDSGRILIDGVDIAGVTIRSLRKQMGVMMQDSFIFSGTIMDNIRYGNFSATDEEVIRAAKTVCAHDFIMEMENGYQTQVNERGSRLSAGQRQLISFARALLADPKILILDEATSSIDTETEIILQKGLNELLKERTSFIIAHRLSTIKNSSCIMYVDKGTILEKGTHDELMAQKGEYYKLYMSQYASLM
;
A
#
# COMPACT_ATOMS: atom_id res chain seq x y z
N MET A 1 -4.44 1.74 26.49
CA MET A 1 -5.16 1.30 25.28
C MET A 1 -6.35 2.22 25.06
N ALA A 2 -6.25 3.12 24.08
CA ALA A 2 -7.39 3.96 23.70
C ALA A 2 -8.46 3.06 23.07
N ARG A 3 -9.63 2.98 23.72
CA ARG A 3 -10.80 2.28 23.22
C ARG A 3 -11.18 2.95 21.90
N ASN A 4 -11.07 2.25 20.77
CA ASN A 4 -11.53 2.75 19.47
C ASN A 4 -13.01 3.13 19.62
N LYS A 5 -13.27 4.43 19.66
CA LYS A 5 -14.63 4.95 19.57
C LYS A 5 -15.01 4.89 18.10
N TYR A 6 -15.91 3.99 17.73
CA TYR A 6 -16.44 3.84 16.36
C TYR A 6 -17.19 5.07 15.84
N ASP A 7 -17.27 6.14 16.64
CA ASP A 7 -17.98 7.39 16.34
C ASP A 7 -17.04 8.59 16.06
N VAL A 8 -15.71 8.38 16.05
CA VAL A 8 -14.78 9.48 15.74
C VAL A 8 -14.46 9.46 14.26
N ASP A 9 -15.02 10.42 13.54
CA ASP A 9 -14.76 10.63 12.12
C ASP A 9 -13.39 11.26 11.93
N GLU A 10 -12.52 10.62 11.13
CA GLU A 10 -11.29 11.26 10.65
C GLU A 10 -11.69 12.42 9.75
N VAL A 11 -11.33 13.63 10.15
CA VAL A 11 -11.50 14.82 9.32
C VAL A 11 -10.45 14.74 8.20
N LEU A 12 -10.90 14.54 6.97
CA LEU A 12 -10.04 14.68 5.80
C LEU A 12 -9.66 16.16 5.69
N GLU A 13 -8.40 16.50 5.97
CA GLU A 13 -7.84 17.81 5.67
C GLU A 13 -7.74 17.97 4.15
N ASP A 14 -8.71 18.69 3.57
CA ASP A 14 -8.77 19.04 2.14
C ASP A 14 -7.74 20.15 1.82
N LYS A 15 -6.46 19.89 1.87
CA LYS A 15 -5.46 20.75 1.24
C LYS A 15 -5.19 20.21 -0.16
N PHE A 16 -5.68 20.93 -1.17
CA PHE A 16 -5.48 20.63 -2.57
C PHE A 16 -4.03 20.96 -2.95
N ASP A 17 -3.13 19.94 -2.98
CA ASP A 17 -1.74 20.13 -3.41
C ASP A 17 -1.55 19.66 -4.86
N LEU A 18 -1.47 20.64 -5.78
CA LEU A 18 -1.18 20.42 -7.19
C LEU A 18 0.24 19.87 -7.45
N ASN A 19 1.15 19.96 -6.48
CA ASN A 19 2.52 19.47 -6.67
C ASN A 19 2.53 17.94 -6.80
N GLN A 20 1.62 17.23 -6.13
CA GLN A 20 1.50 15.78 -6.24
C GLN A 20 1.10 15.36 -7.66
N LEU A 21 0.19 16.12 -8.28
CA LEU A 21 -0.18 15.87 -9.67
C LEU A 21 0.99 16.11 -10.64
N LYS A 22 1.82 17.12 -10.38
CA LYS A 22 3.02 17.39 -11.17
C LYS A 22 4.02 16.24 -11.08
N ARG A 23 4.21 15.65 -9.90
CA ARG A 23 5.03 14.47 -9.68
C ARG A 23 4.49 13.25 -10.44
N LEU A 24 3.18 13.03 -10.40
CA LEU A 24 2.54 11.97 -11.19
C LEU A 24 2.80 12.16 -12.69
N LEU A 25 2.70 13.40 -13.21
CA LEU A 25 2.98 13.69 -14.61
C LEU A 25 4.43 13.38 -15.00
N ALA A 26 5.38 13.40 -14.06
CA ALA A 26 6.76 12.97 -14.32
C ALA A 26 6.85 11.50 -14.74
N TYR A 27 6.03 10.61 -14.16
CA TYR A 27 5.94 9.21 -14.59
C TYR A 27 5.37 9.04 -16.01
N LEU A 28 4.67 10.06 -16.52
CA LEU A 28 4.12 10.04 -17.89
C LEU A 28 5.17 10.44 -18.95
N ILE A 29 6.24 11.13 -18.57
CA ILE A 29 7.27 11.64 -19.50
C ILE A 29 7.88 10.54 -20.39
N PRO A 30 8.24 9.34 -19.90
CA PRO A 30 8.77 8.26 -20.74
C PRO A 30 7.79 7.82 -21.84
N TYR A 31 6.48 7.94 -21.57
CA TYR A 31 5.40 7.48 -22.45
C TYR A 31 4.79 8.60 -23.30
N ARG A 32 5.32 9.84 -23.24
CA ARG A 32 4.76 11.06 -23.89
C ARG A 32 4.43 10.89 -25.36
N LYS A 33 5.28 10.20 -26.14
CA LYS A 33 5.05 10.00 -27.58
C LYS A 33 3.77 9.19 -27.84
N ARG A 34 3.58 8.09 -27.09
CA ARG A 34 2.39 7.25 -27.20
C ARG A 34 1.14 7.99 -26.68
N PHE A 35 1.28 8.71 -25.58
CA PHE A 35 0.20 9.50 -24.99
C PHE A 35 -0.31 10.59 -25.97
N VAL A 36 0.60 11.35 -26.60
CA VAL A 36 0.27 12.35 -27.62
C VAL A 36 -0.35 11.70 -28.85
N SER A 37 0.14 10.54 -29.29
CA SER A 37 -0.44 9.80 -30.43
C SER A 37 -1.89 9.38 -30.14
N VAL A 38 -2.17 8.89 -28.95
CA VAL A 38 -3.54 8.55 -28.52
C VAL A 38 -4.42 9.80 -28.52
N GLY A 39 -3.94 10.90 -27.93
CA GLY A 39 -4.66 12.18 -27.91
C GLY A 39 -4.99 12.68 -29.32
N PHE A 40 -4.02 12.64 -30.23
CA PHE A 40 -4.22 13.04 -31.63
C PHE A 40 -5.27 12.16 -32.34
N MET A 41 -5.18 10.83 -32.17
CA MET A 41 -6.17 9.90 -32.74
C MET A 41 -7.59 10.16 -32.20
N MET A 42 -7.71 10.46 -30.92
CA MET A 42 -9.00 10.77 -30.30
C MET A 42 -9.58 12.10 -30.84
N LEU A 43 -8.75 13.13 -30.90
CA LEU A 43 -9.18 14.46 -31.38
C LEU A 43 -9.58 14.43 -32.86
N SER A 44 -8.80 13.73 -33.70
CA SER A 44 -9.15 13.57 -35.11
C SER A 44 -10.44 12.76 -35.28
N ALA A 45 -10.61 11.66 -34.56
CA ALA A 45 -11.83 10.86 -34.59
C ALA A 45 -13.05 11.68 -34.13
N SER A 46 -12.88 12.51 -33.12
CA SER A 46 -13.89 13.43 -32.62
C SER A 46 -14.30 14.43 -33.72
N ALA A 47 -13.34 15.10 -34.37
CA ALA A 47 -13.60 16.04 -35.46
C ALA A 47 -14.36 15.37 -36.62
N PHE A 48 -13.93 14.18 -37.05
CA PHE A 48 -14.64 13.42 -38.09
C PHE A 48 -16.06 13.03 -37.68
N THR A 49 -16.27 12.64 -36.44
CA THR A 49 -17.60 12.28 -35.94
C THR A 49 -18.52 13.47 -35.84
N MET A 50 -18.00 14.69 -35.64
CA MET A 50 -18.78 15.93 -35.63
C MET A 50 -19.21 16.38 -37.02
N LEU A 51 -18.65 15.84 -38.10
CA LEU A 51 -19.11 16.10 -39.46
C LEU A 51 -20.38 15.29 -39.83
N ILE A 52 -20.66 14.19 -39.12
CA ILE A 52 -21.80 13.31 -39.43
C ILE A 52 -23.14 14.08 -39.47
N PRO A 53 -23.52 14.92 -38.49
CA PRO A 53 -24.75 15.68 -38.54
C PRO A 53 -24.84 16.64 -39.76
N GLN A 54 -23.71 17.20 -40.22
CA GLN A 54 -23.67 18.03 -41.41
C GLN A 54 -23.89 17.23 -42.70
N PHE A 55 -23.38 15.98 -42.74
CA PHE A 55 -23.68 15.09 -43.87
C PHE A 55 -25.18 14.79 -43.95
N PHE A 56 -25.82 14.50 -42.81
CA PHE A 56 -27.28 14.35 -42.76
C PHE A 56 -28.02 15.61 -43.17
N GLN A 57 -27.59 16.78 -42.71
CA GLN A 57 -28.18 18.07 -43.16
C GLN A 57 -28.11 18.20 -44.67
N LYS A 58 -26.94 17.99 -45.30
CA LYS A 58 -26.79 18.12 -46.74
C LYS A 58 -27.63 17.09 -47.53
N VAL A 59 -27.75 15.89 -47.02
CA VAL A 59 -28.63 14.88 -47.62
C VAL A 59 -30.08 15.35 -47.60
N MET A 60 -30.55 15.89 -46.46
CA MET A 60 -31.94 16.34 -46.32
C MET A 60 -32.26 17.62 -47.10
N ASP A 61 -31.35 18.59 -47.09
CA ASP A 61 -31.61 19.90 -47.65
C ASP A 61 -31.26 20.01 -49.14
N VAL A 62 -30.34 19.17 -49.65
CA VAL A 62 -29.85 19.27 -51.02
C VAL A 62 -30.15 18.01 -51.84
N CYS A 63 -29.73 16.82 -51.34
CA CYS A 63 -29.79 15.62 -52.15
C CYS A 63 -31.21 15.08 -52.32
N ILE A 64 -32.05 15.09 -51.29
CA ILE A 64 -33.43 14.61 -51.35
C ILE A 64 -34.31 15.50 -52.25
N PRO A 65 -34.32 16.85 -52.10
CA PRO A 65 -35.10 17.70 -52.96
C PRO A 65 -34.74 17.59 -54.44
N ASN A 66 -33.43 17.43 -54.73
CA ASN A 66 -32.90 17.30 -56.08
C ASN A 66 -32.95 15.88 -56.63
N LYS A 67 -33.45 14.89 -55.86
CA LYS A 67 -33.46 13.45 -56.22
C LYS A 67 -32.05 12.91 -56.59
N ASP A 68 -31.00 13.50 -55.99
CA ASP A 68 -29.61 13.13 -56.27
C ASP A 68 -29.21 11.86 -55.48
N MET A 69 -29.45 10.69 -56.09
CA MET A 69 -29.06 9.39 -55.49
C MET A 69 -27.54 9.21 -55.35
N LYS A 70 -26.74 9.87 -56.21
CA LYS A 70 -25.26 9.78 -56.12
C LYS A 70 -24.76 10.57 -54.91
N GLY A 71 -25.32 11.75 -54.67
CA GLY A 71 -25.03 12.54 -53.47
C GLY A 71 -25.40 11.82 -52.18
N ILE A 72 -26.58 11.18 -52.13
CA ILE A 72 -27.01 10.37 -51.00
C ILE A 72 -26.01 9.23 -50.74
N ALA A 73 -25.63 8.46 -51.77
CA ALA A 73 -24.68 7.37 -51.65
C ALA A 73 -23.30 7.87 -51.17
N PHE A 74 -22.84 9.03 -51.67
CA PHE A 74 -21.55 9.62 -51.28
C PHE A 74 -21.52 10.03 -49.79
N TYR A 75 -22.54 10.76 -49.29
CA TYR A 75 -22.59 11.19 -47.90
C TYR A 75 -22.82 10.00 -46.95
N SER A 76 -23.57 8.98 -47.38
CA SER A 76 -23.71 7.72 -46.62
C SER A 76 -22.38 6.99 -46.49
N PHE A 77 -21.61 6.92 -47.58
CA PHE A 77 -20.25 6.33 -47.55
C PHE A 77 -19.32 7.10 -46.61
N LEU A 78 -19.33 8.44 -46.65
CA LEU A 78 -18.53 9.27 -45.73
C LEU A 78 -18.93 9.05 -44.27
N THR A 79 -20.23 8.89 -44.00
CA THR A 79 -20.73 8.60 -42.65
C THR A 79 -20.20 7.23 -42.14
N LEU A 80 -20.25 6.20 -43.01
CA LEU A 80 -19.70 4.88 -42.68
C LEU A 80 -18.19 4.96 -42.45
N LEU A 81 -17.46 5.67 -43.27
CA LEU A 81 -16.01 5.87 -43.15
C LEU A 81 -15.66 6.57 -41.81
N ALA A 82 -16.40 7.61 -41.43
CA ALA A 82 -16.25 8.30 -40.17
C ALA A 82 -16.54 7.36 -38.96
N ALA A 83 -17.57 6.51 -39.08
CA ALA A 83 -17.91 5.54 -38.06
C ALA A 83 -16.81 4.46 -37.89
N PHE A 84 -16.27 3.91 -38.97
CA PHE A 84 -15.16 2.97 -38.96
C PHE A 84 -13.90 3.60 -38.36
N TYR A 85 -13.55 4.83 -38.76
CA TYR A 85 -12.43 5.56 -38.21
C TYR A 85 -12.58 5.79 -36.69
N SER A 86 -13.78 6.16 -36.25
CA SER A 86 -14.08 6.34 -34.82
C SER A 86 -13.92 5.04 -34.05
N ALA A 87 -14.43 3.91 -34.58
CA ALA A 87 -14.29 2.60 -33.96
C ALA A 87 -12.82 2.15 -33.86
N PHE A 88 -12.05 2.38 -34.93
CA PHE A 88 -10.61 2.10 -34.95
C PHE A 88 -9.85 2.95 -33.92
N SER A 89 -10.14 4.26 -33.86
CA SER A 89 -9.55 5.19 -32.87
C SER A 89 -9.89 4.79 -31.45
N LEU A 90 -11.13 4.35 -31.18
CA LEU A 90 -11.54 3.87 -29.88
C LEU A 90 -10.75 2.63 -29.46
N ARG A 91 -10.58 1.65 -30.37
CA ARG A 91 -9.76 0.46 -30.13
C ARG A 91 -8.30 0.83 -29.84
N TYR A 92 -7.74 1.76 -30.63
CA TYR A 92 -6.37 2.27 -30.47
C TYR A 92 -6.22 2.93 -29.10
N LYS A 93 -7.14 3.82 -28.73
CA LYS A 93 -7.20 4.46 -27.42
C LYS A 93 -7.18 3.44 -26.30
N ILE A 94 -8.17 2.53 -26.23
CA ILE A 94 -8.32 1.56 -25.14
C ILE A 94 -7.03 0.76 -24.96
N LYS A 95 -6.46 0.26 -26.07
CA LYS A 95 -5.22 -0.52 -26.04
C LYS A 95 -4.05 0.27 -25.43
N TYR A 96 -3.74 1.44 -25.98
CA TYR A 96 -2.52 2.16 -25.60
C TYR A 96 -2.67 2.92 -24.28
N THR A 97 -3.86 3.41 -23.96
CA THR A 97 -4.10 4.07 -22.67
C THR A 97 -3.97 3.08 -21.52
N ASN A 98 -4.56 1.87 -21.64
CA ASN A 98 -4.40 0.82 -20.64
C ASN A 98 -2.94 0.34 -20.52
N GLN A 99 -2.22 0.20 -21.65
CA GLN A 99 -0.81 -0.14 -21.60
C GLN A 99 0.02 0.92 -20.86
N ILE A 100 -0.20 2.21 -21.15
CA ILE A 100 0.50 3.31 -20.46
C ILE A 100 0.14 3.29 -18.97
N GLY A 101 -1.15 3.17 -18.63
CA GLY A 101 -1.58 3.13 -17.24
C GLY A 101 -0.95 1.98 -16.46
N GLN A 102 -0.96 0.76 -17.00
CA GLN A 102 -0.34 -0.39 -16.35
C GLN A 102 1.18 -0.28 -16.22
N GLN A 103 1.85 0.36 -17.19
CA GLN A 103 3.29 0.58 -17.10
C GLN A 103 3.64 1.59 -16.01
N ILE A 104 2.89 2.67 -15.89
CA ILE A 104 3.07 3.66 -14.80
C ILE A 104 2.83 3.01 -13.44
N ILE A 105 1.81 2.14 -13.31
CA ILE A 105 1.59 1.36 -12.08
C ILE A 105 2.80 0.51 -11.73
N HIS A 106 3.33 -0.20 -12.73
CA HIS A 106 4.51 -1.04 -12.55
C HIS A 106 5.69 -0.21 -12.02
N ASP A 107 5.97 0.92 -12.68
CA ASP A 107 7.10 1.78 -12.32
C ASP A 107 6.90 2.37 -10.91
N MET A 108 5.70 2.88 -10.58
CA MET A 108 5.41 3.40 -9.24
C MET A 108 5.50 2.33 -8.16
N ARG A 109 5.00 1.11 -8.43
CA ARG A 109 5.13 0.01 -7.47
C ARG A 109 6.56 -0.41 -7.24
N TYR A 110 7.35 -0.41 -8.31
CA TYR A 110 8.77 -0.72 -8.23
C TYR A 110 9.48 0.30 -7.33
N ASP A 111 9.30 1.60 -7.59
CA ASP A 111 9.91 2.67 -6.80
C ASP A 111 9.50 2.61 -5.32
N ILE A 112 8.21 2.39 -5.04
CA ILE A 112 7.71 2.25 -3.67
C ILE A 112 8.33 1.02 -3.00
N PHE A 113 8.34 -0.13 -3.70
CA PHE A 113 8.83 -1.38 -3.14
C PHE A 113 10.34 -1.35 -2.90
N GLU A 114 11.12 -0.78 -3.83
CA GLU A 114 12.56 -0.57 -3.67
C GLU A 114 12.83 0.31 -2.46
N HIS A 115 12.14 1.44 -2.34
CA HIS A 115 12.30 2.35 -1.21
C HIS A 115 11.90 1.69 0.12
N LEU A 116 10.81 0.92 0.15
CA LEU A 116 10.42 0.15 1.33
C LEU A 116 11.51 -0.81 1.81
N GLN A 117 12.33 -1.39 0.92
CA GLN A 117 13.44 -2.26 1.35
C GLN A 117 14.58 -1.50 2.04
N GLU A 118 14.67 -0.19 1.83
CA GLU A 118 15.71 0.68 2.40
C GLU A 118 15.28 1.37 3.71
N LEU A 119 13.96 1.42 3.98
CA LEU A 119 13.43 2.12 5.15
C LEU A 119 13.87 1.46 6.47
N PRO A 120 14.12 2.27 7.52
CA PRO A 120 14.52 1.78 8.82
C PRO A 120 13.39 1.03 9.54
N PHE A 121 13.75 0.21 10.53
CA PHE A 121 12.78 -0.54 11.34
C PHE A 121 11.76 0.36 12.03
N SER A 122 12.14 1.57 12.44
CA SER A 122 11.23 2.56 13.04
C SER A 122 9.99 2.83 12.19
N TYR A 123 10.13 2.83 10.85
CA TYR A 123 8.99 3.00 9.95
C TYR A 123 7.96 1.88 10.08
N TYR A 124 8.42 0.64 10.28
CA TYR A 124 7.57 -0.55 10.38
C TYR A 124 6.99 -0.74 11.78
N ASP A 125 7.72 -0.34 12.81
CA ASP A 125 7.27 -0.42 14.21
C ASP A 125 6.13 0.55 14.50
N ASP A 126 6.16 1.76 13.89
CA ASP A 126 5.17 2.80 14.11
C ASP A 126 3.90 2.66 13.24
N ARG A 127 3.95 1.83 12.19
CA ARG A 127 2.86 1.76 11.19
C ARG A 127 2.31 0.35 11.03
N PRO A 128 0.98 0.16 11.09
CA PRO A 128 0.36 -1.14 10.81
C PRO A 128 0.69 -1.63 9.38
N HIS A 129 1.17 -2.86 9.24
CA HIS A 129 1.55 -3.45 7.94
C HIS A 129 0.43 -3.40 6.88
N GLY A 130 -0.84 -3.54 7.31
CA GLY A 130 -1.99 -3.40 6.41
C GLY A 130 -2.11 -2.03 5.77
N LYS A 131 -1.74 -0.93 6.47
CA LYS A 131 -1.74 0.43 5.88
C LYS A 131 -0.66 0.57 4.81
N ILE A 132 0.52 -0.02 5.02
CA ILE A 132 1.61 -0.03 4.03
C ILE A 132 1.18 -0.79 2.77
N GLN A 133 0.58 -1.97 2.94
CA GLN A 133 0.07 -2.78 1.82
C GLN A 133 -0.98 -2.04 0.98
N VAL A 134 -1.92 -1.34 1.62
CA VAL A 134 -2.95 -0.54 0.92
C VAL A 134 -2.32 0.56 0.06
N ARG A 135 -1.24 1.20 0.51
CA ARG A 135 -0.51 2.23 -0.24
C ARG A 135 0.10 1.67 -1.52
N VAL A 136 0.76 0.50 -1.44
CA VAL A 136 1.44 -0.14 -2.58
C VAL A 136 0.45 -0.73 -3.59
N VAL A 137 -0.66 -1.28 -3.13
CA VAL A 137 -1.60 -2.03 -3.99
C VAL A 137 -2.79 -1.16 -4.39
N ASN A 138 -3.58 -0.71 -3.42
CA ASN A 138 -4.90 -0.13 -3.71
C ASN A 138 -4.79 1.30 -4.22
N TYR A 139 -3.97 2.15 -3.58
CA TYR A 139 -3.85 3.54 -3.99
C TYR A 139 -3.22 3.66 -5.38
N VAL A 140 -2.19 2.87 -5.66
CA VAL A 140 -1.55 2.86 -6.99
C VAL A 140 -2.52 2.39 -8.09
N ASN A 141 -3.38 1.38 -7.81
CA ASN A 141 -4.43 0.98 -8.76
C ASN A 141 -5.40 2.13 -9.10
N SER A 142 -5.82 2.88 -8.08
CA SER A 142 -6.75 4.01 -8.27
C SER A 142 -6.14 5.13 -9.12
N ILE A 143 -4.81 5.30 -9.08
CA ILE A 143 -4.10 6.25 -9.94
C ILE A 143 -4.14 5.81 -11.40
N SER A 144 -4.06 4.51 -11.69
CA SER A 144 -4.21 4.00 -13.06
C SER A 144 -5.53 4.40 -13.68
N ASP A 145 -6.62 4.29 -12.94
CA ASP A 145 -7.96 4.63 -13.45
C ASP A 145 -8.04 6.12 -13.81
N LEU A 146 -7.43 6.99 -13.01
CA LEU A 146 -7.32 8.42 -13.32
C LEU A 146 -6.54 8.67 -14.61
N LEU A 147 -5.39 8.03 -14.78
CA LEU A 147 -4.54 8.19 -15.95
C LEU A 147 -5.18 7.59 -17.22
N SER A 148 -5.69 6.36 -17.10
CA SER A 148 -6.21 5.60 -18.24
C SER A 148 -7.55 6.15 -18.75
N ASN A 149 -8.46 6.47 -17.84
CA ASN A 149 -9.83 6.86 -18.17
C ASN A 149 -10.17 8.32 -17.83
N GLY A 150 -9.39 8.93 -16.93
CA GLY A 150 -9.67 10.28 -16.43
C GLY A 150 -9.13 11.38 -17.36
N ILE A 151 -7.83 11.56 -17.41
CA ILE A 151 -7.18 12.74 -18.02
C ILE A 151 -7.45 12.83 -19.53
N LEU A 152 -7.19 11.73 -20.28
CA LEU A 152 -7.40 11.72 -21.74
C LEU A 152 -8.86 11.90 -22.15
N ASN A 153 -9.79 11.24 -21.42
CA ASN A 153 -11.22 11.43 -21.66
C ASN A 153 -11.62 12.88 -21.41
N THR A 154 -11.18 13.47 -20.31
CA THR A 154 -11.49 14.85 -19.95
C THR A 154 -11.01 15.84 -21.01
N ILE A 155 -9.76 15.69 -21.48
CA ILE A 155 -9.23 16.53 -22.57
C ILE A 155 -10.06 16.36 -23.84
N THR A 156 -10.39 15.10 -24.21
CA THR A 156 -11.20 14.83 -25.40
C THR A 156 -12.61 15.40 -25.26
N ASP A 157 -13.23 15.28 -24.09
CA ASP A 157 -14.57 15.79 -23.84
C ASP A 157 -14.62 17.33 -23.87
N LEU A 158 -13.59 18.00 -23.35
CA LEU A 158 -13.44 19.45 -23.50
C LEU A 158 -13.32 19.86 -24.98
N CYS A 159 -12.48 19.16 -25.75
CA CYS A 159 -12.34 19.42 -27.18
C CYS A 159 -13.63 19.11 -27.94
N ASN A 160 -14.33 18.02 -27.59
CA ASN A 160 -15.65 17.69 -28.15
C ASN A 160 -16.64 18.83 -27.94
N LEU A 161 -16.69 19.37 -26.71
CA LEU A 161 -17.58 20.46 -26.38
C LEU A 161 -17.28 21.71 -27.21
N VAL A 162 -16.00 22.05 -27.38
CA VAL A 162 -15.56 23.15 -28.25
C VAL A 162 -15.97 22.89 -29.72
N PHE A 163 -15.70 21.69 -30.25
CA PHE A 163 -16.09 21.33 -31.62
C PHE A 163 -17.59 21.42 -31.83
N ILE A 164 -18.39 20.87 -30.89
CA ILE A 164 -19.86 20.96 -30.99
C ILE A 164 -20.32 22.42 -31.06
N ILE A 165 -19.83 23.30 -30.18
CA ILE A 165 -20.19 24.72 -30.17
C ILE A 165 -19.79 25.37 -31.49
N VAL A 166 -18.57 25.14 -32.00
CA VAL A 166 -18.09 25.69 -33.27
C VAL A 166 -18.96 25.23 -34.42
N PHE A 167 -19.28 23.94 -34.54
CA PHE A 167 -20.13 23.42 -35.61
C PHE A 167 -21.58 23.92 -35.52
N MET A 168 -22.14 24.06 -34.31
CA MET A 168 -23.44 24.66 -34.09
C MET A 168 -23.48 26.15 -34.53
N LEU A 169 -22.42 26.92 -34.18
CA LEU A 169 -22.28 28.33 -34.59
C LEU A 169 -22.21 28.48 -36.13
N ILE A 170 -21.47 27.58 -36.80
CA ILE A 170 -21.37 27.55 -38.27
C ILE A 170 -22.73 27.27 -38.90
N LEU A 171 -23.53 26.39 -38.30
CA LEU A 171 -24.85 26.06 -38.81
C LEU A 171 -25.86 27.20 -38.62
N ASN A 172 -26.03 27.67 -37.39
CA ASN A 172 -26.93 28.79 -37.09
C ASN A 172 -26.64 29.37 -35.70
N VAL A 173 -26.25 30.65 -35.67
CA VAL A 173 -25.87 31.35 -34.42
C VAL A 173 -27.07 31.50 -33.46
N ARG A 174 -28.28 31.81 -33.97
CA ARG A 174 -29.44 32.03 -33.09
C ARG A 174 -29.86 30.75 -32.36
N LEU A 175 -29.96 29.63 -33.08
CA LEU A 175 -30.27 28.34 -32.47
C LEU A 175 -29.21 27.92 -31.48
N THR A 176 -27.94 28.24 -31.75
CA THR A 176 -26.83 27.96 -30.80
C THR A 176 -27.00 28.75 -29.51
N LEU A 177 -27.37 30.02 -29.58
CA LEU A 177 -27.63 30.83 -28.39
C LEU A 177 -28.77 30.26 -27.54
N VAL A 178 -29.85 29.79 -28.18
CA VAL A 178 -30.94 29.10 -27.48
C VAL A 178 -30.43 27.86 -26.75
N CYS A 179 -29.56 27.05 -27.38
CA CYS A 179 -28.94 25.89 -26.74
C CYS A 179 -28.09 26.32 -25.54
N LEU A 180 -27.25 27.33 -25.67
CA LEU A 180 -26.36 27.81 -24.61
C LEU A 180 -27.12 28.43 -23.42
N CYS A 181 -28.35 28.91 -23.58
CA CYS A 181 -29.20 29.36 -22.47
C CYS A 181 -29.52 28.25 -21.47
N GLY A 182 -29.41 26.99 -21.85
CA GLY A 182 -29.51 25.85 -20.93
C GLY A 182 -28.35 25.71 -19.97
N LEU A 183 -27.16 26.24 -20.31
CA LEU A 183 -25.95 26.10 -19.48
C LEU A 183 -26.03 26.76 -18.09
N PRO A 184 -26.50 28.03 -17.96
CA PRO A 184 -26.66 28.63 -16.63
C PRO A 184 -27.60 27.86 -15.73
N ILE A 185 -28.70 27.34 -16.29
CA ILE A 185 -29.67 26.53 -15.54
C ILE A 185 -29.00 25.25 -15.04
N LEU A 186 -28.28 24.56 -15.92
CA LEU A 186 -27.54 23.36 -15.57
C LEU A 186 -26.46 23.64 -14.49
N ALA A 187 -25.73 24.74 -14.62
CA ALA A 187 -24.70 25.11 -13.63
C ALA A 187 -25.29 25.25 -12.21
N ILE A 188 -26.44 25.90 -12.08
CA ILE A 188 -27.15 26.03 -10.81
C ILE A 188 -27.55 24.65 -10.28
N VAL A 189 -28.14 23.81 -11.11
CA VAL A 189 -28.55 22.43 -10.73
C VAL A 189 -27.36 21.61 -10.28
N ILE A 190 -26.23 21.65 -11.01
CA ILE A 190 -25.00 20.95 -10.66
C ILE A 190 -24.50 21.40 -9.28
N VAL A 191 -24.38 22.69 -9.02
CA VAL A 191 -23.88 23.23 -7.74
C VAL A 191 -24.75 22.77 -6.58
N VAL A 192 -26.09 22.82 -6.72
CA VAL A 192 -27.03 22.40 -5.67
C VAL A 192 -26.94 20.91 -5.39
N ILE A 193 -26.94 20.08 -6.44
CA ILE A 193 -26.89 18.61 -6.30
C ILE A 193 -25.54 18.19 -5.74
N LYS A 194 -24.42 18.72 -6.27
CA LYS A 194 -23.06 18.39 -5.82
C LYS A 194 -22.83 18.65 -4.33
N LYS A 195 -23.33 19.77 -3.80
CA LYS A 195 -23.22 20.08 -2.37
C LYS A 195 -23.92 19.01 -1.52
N LYS A 196 -25.16 18.63 -1.89
CA LYS A 196 -25.92 17.58 -1.17
C LYS A 196 -25.30 16.19 -1.33
N GLN A 197 -24.82 15.88 -2.52
CA GLN A 197 -24.15 14.62 -2.85
C GLN A 197 -22.89 14.44 -2.01
N ARG A 198 -22.01 15.47 -1.93
CA ARG A 198 -20.78 15.42 -1.11
C ARG A 198 -21.07 15.06 0.35
N THR A 199 -22.02 15.77 0.97
CA THR A 199 -22.40 15.50 2.36
C THR A 199 -22.95 14.08 2.54
N ALA A 200 -23.80 13.61 1.62
CA ALA A 200 -24.37 12.28 1.69
C ALA A 200 -23.32 11.17 1.57
N TRP A 201 -22.36 11.33 0.65
CA TRP A 201 -21.25 10.38 0.47
C TRP A 201 -20.30 10.37 1.68
N GLN A 202 -20.06 11.52 2.30
CA GLN A 202 -19.23 11.60 3.51
C GLN A 202 -19.87 10.82 4.66
N VAL A 203 -21.18 11.01 4.91
CA VAL A 203 -21.92 10.24 5.92
C VAL A 203 -21.90 8.74 5.62
N GLN A 204 -22.06 8.36 4.34
CA GLN A 204 -22.02 6.95 3.93
C GLN A 204 -20.63 6.36 4.17
N SER A 205 -19.56 7.06 3.81
CA SER A 205 -18.17 6.62 4.01
C SER A 205 -17.87 6.34 5.48
N ASN A 206 -18.30 7.23 6.37
CA ASN A 206 -18.15 7.05 7.83
C ASN A 206 -18.91 5.81 8.33
N LYS A 207 -20.16 5.60 7.89
CA LYS A 207 -20.93 4.40 8.26
C LYS A 207 -20.32 3.12 7.71
N GLN A 208 -19.72 3.16 6.54
CA GLN A 208 -18.98 2.03 5.96
C GLN A 208 -17.72 1.70 6.76
N SER A 209 -16.95 2.72 7.14
CA SER A 209 -15.75 2.54 7.97
C SER A 209 -16.09 1.87 9.32
N ASN A 210 -17.14 2.34 9.99
CA ASN A 210 -17.62 1.77 11.25
C ASN A 210 -18.05 0.31 11.08
N LEU A 211 -18.79 -0.01 10.01
CA LEU A 211 -19.19 -1.38 9.70
C LEU A 211 -17.99 -2.30 9.44
N ASN A 212 -17.03 -1.83 8.65
CA ASN A 212 -15.82 -2.60 8.33
C ASN A 212 -14.97 -2.85 9.58
N ALA A 213 -14.82 -1.85 10.45
CA ALA A 213 -14.11 -1.99 11.71
C ALA A 213 -14.78 -3.04 12.62
N TYR A 214 -16.11 -3.02 12.72
CA TYR A 214 -16.87 -4.00 13.49
C TYR A 214 -16.76 -5.42 12.93
N ILE A 215 -16.79 -5.58 11.59
CA ILE A 215 -16.59 -6.88 10.94
C ILE A 215 -15.20 -7.42 11.27
N ALA A 216 -14.16 -6.60 11.13
CA ALA A 216 -12.79 -7.00 11.43
C ALA A 216 -12.62 -7.42 12.90
N GLU A 217 -13.20 -6.66 13.85
CA GLU A 217 -13.19 -7.00 15.27
C GLU A 217 -13.93 -8.31 15.55
N SER A 218 -15.12 -8.50 14.95
CA SER A 218 -15.93 -9.71 15.12
C SER A 218 -15.24 -10.95 14.58
N ILE A 219 -14.56 -10.86 13.43
CA ILE A 219 -13.80 -11.98 12.84
C ILE A 219 -12.60 -12.33 13.72
N ASN A 220 -11.83 -11.33 14.15
CA ASN A 220 -10.67 -11.54 15.01
C ASN A 220 -11.07 -12.10 16.39
N GLY A 221 -12.22 -11.67 16.91
CA GLY A 221 -12.78 -12.09 18.20
C GLY A 221 -13.72 -13.29 18.13
N ILE A 222 -13.82 -14.00 16.99
CA ILE A 222 -14.84 -15.04 16.80
C ILE A 222 -14.78 -16.16 17.85
N ARG A 223 -13.58 -16.58 18.23
CA ARG A 223 -13.40 -17.60 19.28
C ARG A 223 -13.97 -17.15 20.63
N VAL A 224 -13.76 -15.88 20.99
CA VAL A 224 -14.29 -15.31 22.22
C VAL A 224 -15.81 -15.22 22.13
N THR A 225 -16.36 -14.75 21.02
CA THR A 225 -17.81 -14.68 20.79
C THR A 225 -18.46 -16.05 20.96
N GLN A 226 -17.91 -17.10 20.34
CA GLN A 226 -18.43 -18.47 20.45
C GLN A 226 -18.24 -19.06 21.86
N SER A 227 -17.09 -18.82 22.50
CA SER A 227 -16.84 -19.31 23.88
C SER A 227 -17.81 -18.73 24.90
N PHE A 228 -18.32 -17.52 24.67
CA PHE A 228 -19.28 -16.85 25.57
C PHE A 228 -20.73 -16.89 25.05
N VAL A 229 -21.00 -17.62 23.94
CA VAL A 229 -22.33 -17.77 23.32
C VAL A 229 -22.98 -16.39 23.09
N ARG A 230 -22.27 -15.50 22.38
CA ARG A 230 -22.71 -14.12 22.12
C ARG A 230 -23.01 -13.84 20.64
N GLU A 231 -23.24 -14.87 19.84
CA GLU A 231 -23.49 -14.77 18.40
C GLU A 231 -24.73 -13.91 18.10
N ASP A 232 -25.82 -14.10 18.86
CA ASP A 232 -27.06 -13.34 18.66
C ASP A 232 -26.88 -11.85 18.97
N VAL A 233 -26.13 -11.52 20.02
CA VAL A 233 -25.81 -10.13 20.37
C VAL A 233 -24.99 -9.47 19.27
N ASN A 234 -23.95 -10.15 18.77
CA ASN A 234 -23.12 -9.65 17.68
C ASN A 234 -23.91 -9.50 16.38
N SER A 235 -24.80 -10.45 16.07
CA SER A 235 -25.71 -10.36 14.92
C SER A 235 -26.64 -9.17 15.01
N GLY A 236 -27.16 -8.88 16.21
CA GLY A 236 -28.00 -7.71 16.48
C GLY A 236 -27.25 -6.39 16.23
N ILE A 237 -26.01 -6.26 16.72
CA ILE A 237 -25.15 -5.10 16.49
C ILE A 237 -24.84 -4.93 15.00
N PHE A 238 -24.44 -6.03 14.33
CA PHE A 238 -24.18 -6.04 12.89
C PHE A 238 -25.39 -5.56 12.08
N ASN A 239 -26.59 -6.07 12.39
CA ASN A 239 -27.83 -5.67 11.72
C ASN A 239 -28.11 -4.17 11.87
N ASN A 240 -27.87 -3.59 13.05
CA ASN A 240 -28.05 -2.16 13.30
C ASN A 240 -27.05 -1.31 12.51
N LEU A 241 -25.77 -1.69 12.50
CA LEU A 241 -24.72 -0.99 11.74
C LEU A 241 -24.97 -1.12 10.23
N SER A 242 -25.27 -2.32 9.74
CA SER A 242 -25.59 -2.59 8.33
C SER A 242 -26.86 -1.85 7.89
N GLY A 243 -27.89 -1.79 8.76
CA GLY A 243 -29.10 -1.01 8.52
C GLY A 243 -28.82 0.50 8.41
N SER A 244 -27.96 1.03 9.26
CA SER A 244 -27.53 2.44 9.23
C SER A 244 -26.71 2.75 7.97
N TYR A 245 -25.76 1.85 7.60
CA TYR A 245 -25.03 1.94 6.35
C TYR A 245 -25.96 1.93 5.13
N ARG A 246 -26.91 0.97 5.06
CA ARG A 246 -27.88 0.89 3.97
C ARG A 246 -28.69 2.16 3.80
N LYS A 247 -29.18 2.76 4.90
CA LYS A 247 -29.93 4.03 4.85
C LYS A 247 -29.09 5.18 4.31
N SER A 248 -27.84 5.30 4.76
CA SER A 248 -26.92 6.35 4.30
C SER A 248 -26.53 6.14 2.83
N TRP A 249 -26.28 4.90 2.42
CA TRP A 249 -25.97 4.54 1.04
C TRP A 249 -27.12 4.85 0.10
N MET A 250 -28.35 4.46 0.44
CA MET A 250 -29.54 4.79 -0.37
C MET A 250 -29.72 6.30 -0.54
N ARG A 251 -29.45 7.10 0.50
CA ARG A 251 -29.50 8.56 0.39
C ARG A 251 -28.42 9.11 -0.53
N ALA A 252 -27.20 8.63 -0.43
CA ALA A 252 -26.09 9.04 -1.29
C ALA A 252 -26.35 8.70 -2.76
N VAL A 253 -26.83 7.47 -3.02
CA VAL A 253 -27.19 6.98 -4.34
C VAL A 253 -28.35 7.77 -4.94
N MET A 254 -29.36 8.11 -4.15
CA MET A 254 -30.49 8.92 -4.63
C MET A 254 -30.02 10.29 -5.14
N PHE A 255 -29.13 10.98 -4.44
CA PHE A 255 -28.55 12.22 -4.95
C PHE A 255 -27.65 12.01 -6.18
N ASN A 256 -26.94 10.90 -6.25
CA ASN A 256 -26.12 10.56 -7.43
C ASN A 256 -27.00 10.33 -8.67
N PHE A 257 -28.07 9.55 -8.53
CA PHE A 257 -29.00 9.28 -9.64
C PHE A 257 -29.90 10.45 -10.02
N THR A 258 -30.02 11.49 -9.20
CA THR A 258 -30.77 12.69 -9.56
C THR A 258 -30.05 13.52 -10.65
N MET A 259 -28.72 13.40 -10.75
CA MET A 259 -27.93 14.19 -11.70
C MET A 259 -28.26 13.88 -13.16
N GLY A 260 -28.29 12.58 -13.55
CA GLY A 260 -28.61 12.16 -14.92
C GLY A 260 -29.96 12.68 -15.42
N PRO A 261 -31.09 12.33 -14.77
CA PRO A 261 -32.41 12.83 -15.13
C PRO A 261 -32.51 14.35 -15.18
N SER A 262 -31.80 15.08 -14.32
CA SER A 262 -31.79 16.55 -14.36
C SER A 262 -31.16 17.07 -15.65
N ILE A 263 -30.08 16.48 -16.12
CA ILE A 263 -29.42 16.81 -17.37
C ILE A 263 -30.34 16.45 -18.56
N ASP A 264 -30.96 15.26 -18.51
CA ASP A 264 -31.88 14.81 -19.57
C ASP A 264 -33.10 15.72 -19.70
N ILE A 265 -33.70 16.16 -18.59
CA ILE A 265 -34.82 17.11 -18.60
C ILE A 265 -34.39 18.44 -19.23
N ILE A 266 -33.22 18.98 -18.86
CA ILE A 266 -32.71 20.23 -19.45
C ILE A 266 -32.44 20.04 -20.95
N SER A 267 -31.86 18.91 -21.35
CA SER A 267 -31.64 18.55 -22.76
C SER A 267 -32.94 18.49 -23.55
N ILE A 268 -33.96 17.84 -23.01
CA ILE A 268 -35.29 17.73 -23.64
C ILE A 268 -35.96 19.11 -23.79
N ILE A 269 -35.93 19.92 -22.71
CA ILE A 269 -36.48 21.27 -22.73
C ILE A 269 -35.77 22.14 -23.78
N THR A 270 -34.43 22.07 -23.80
CA THR A 270 -33.62 22.81 -24.79
C THR A 270 -33.92 22.35 -26.22
N THR A 271 -34.04 21.04 -26.42
CA THR A 271 -34.42 20.49 -27.75
C THR A 271 -35.81 20.95 -28.17
N ALA A 272 -36.80 20.90 -27.28
CA ALA A 272 -38.14 21.38 -27.54
C ALA A 272 -38.16 22.88 -27.88
N ALA A 273 -37.43 23.70 -27.15
CA ALA A 273 -37.28 25.12 -27.41
C ALA A 273 -36.69 25.39 -28.81
N ILE A 274 -35.66 24.63 -29.21
CA ILE A 274 -35.04 24.74 -30.54
C ILE A 274 -36.02 24.35 -31.64
N TYR A 275 -36.84 23.31 -31.45
CA TYR A 275 -37.87 22.96 -32.43
C TYR A 275 -38.94 24.04 -32.53
N VAL A 276 -39.50 24.49 -31.39
CA VAL A 276 -40.56 25.51 -31.40
C VAL A 276 -40.09 26.82 -32.04
N LEU A 277 -38.94 27.33 -31.59
CA LEU A 277 -38.37 28.56 -32.12
C LEU A 277 -37.86 28.39 -33.55
N GLY A 278 -37.16 27.28 -33.84
CA GLY A 278 -36.62 27.02 -35.17
C GLY A 278 -37.68 26.83 -36.24
N VAL A 279 -38.77 26.11 -35.94
CA VAL A 279 -39.91 25.96 -36.86
C VAL A 279 -40.65 27.30 -37.02
N SER A 280 -40.84 28.07 -35.92
CA SER A 280 -41.45 29.41 -36.00
C SER A 280 -40.66 30.36 -36.92
N TRP A 281 -39.34 30.39 -36.77
CA TRP A 281 -38.46 31.22 -37.63
C TRP A 281 -38.42 30.71 -39.06
N MET A 282 -38.50 29.41 -39.30
CA MET A 282 -38.58 28.82 -40.63
C MET A 282 -39.87 29.21 -41.35
N ILE A 283 -41.05 29.16 -40.66
CA ILE A 283 -42.33 29.54 -41.19
C ILE A 283 -42.39 31.06 -41.53
N ASN A 284 -41.75 31.89 -40.71
CA ASN A 284 -41.63 33.32 -40.90
C ASN A 284 -40.66 33.74 -42.03
N GLY A 285 -40.08 32.75 -42.74
CA GLY A 285 -39.21 33.01 -43.90
C GLY A 285 -37.81 33.44 -43.58
N GLU A 286 -37.32 33.20 -42.36
CA GLU A 286 -35.91 33.46 -42.01
C GLU A 286 -34.98 32.55 -42.81
N THR A 287 -34.04 33.17 -43.53
CA THR A 287 -33.05 32.45 -44.34
C THR A 287 -32.03 31.71 -43.45
N GLY A 288 -31.77 30.46 -43.77
CA GLY A 288 -30.73 29.66 -43.10
C GLY A 288 -31.21 28.65 -42.06
N ILE A 289 -32.54 28.54 -41.82
CA ILE A 289 -33.11 27.48 -40.99
C ILE A 289 -33.92 26.54 -41.89
N THR A 290 -33.41 25.32 -42.02
CA THR A 290 -34.00 24.24 -42.82
C THR A 290 -34.33 23.04 -41.94
N VAL A 291 -35.09 22.09 -42.47
CA VAL A 291 -35.37 20.82 -41.77
C VAL A 291 -34.08 20.09 -41.46
N GLY A 292 -33.12 20.06 -42.39
CA GLY A 292 -31.83 19.43 -42.20
C GLY A 292 -31.00 20.10 -41.10
N VAL A 293 -31.07 21.44 -40.98
CA VAL A 293 -30.43 22.18 -39.88
C VAL A 293 -31.02 21.76 -38.51
N LEU A 294 -32.36 21.67 -38.39
CA LEU A 294 -33.01 21.26 -37.15
C LEU A 294 -32.63 19.83 -36.74
N VAL A 295 -32.56 18.90 -37.69
CA VAL A 295 -32.11 17.51 -37.46
C VAL A 295 -30.65 17.48 -37.01
N ALA A 296 -29.76 18.24 -37.67
CA ALA A 296 -28.36 18.33 -37.28
C ALA A 296 -28.20 18.92 -35.87
N PHE A 297 -28.95 19.96 -35.51
CA PHE A 297 -28.96 20.52 -34.17
C PHE A 297 -29.39 19.53 -33.12
N THR A 298 -30.41 18.72 -33.36
CA THR A 298 -30.83 17.65 -32.42
C THR A 298 -29.72 16.65 -32.15
N ALA A 299 -28.99 16.26 -33.21
CA ALA A 299 -27.82 15.36 -33.06
C ALA A 299 -26.68 16.00 -32.26
N TYR A 300 -26.42 17.30 -32.43
CA TYR A 300 -25.44 18.02 -31.65
C TYR A 300 -25.84 18.21 -30.18
N ILE A 301 -27.10 18.54 -29.91
CA ILE A 301 -27.63 18.69 -28.55
C ILE A 301 -27.49 17.39 -27.78
N GLY A 302 -27.84 16.23 -28.38
CA GLY A 302 -27.68 14.93 -27.75
C GLY A 302 -26.23 14.62 -27.37
N ARG A 303 -25.24 15.16 -28.10
CA ARG A 303 -23.81 15.01 -27.82
C ARG A 303 -23.24 16.11 -26.93
N PHE A 304 -23.90 17.24 -26.79
CA PHE A 304 -23.43 18.40 -26.04
C PHE A 304 -23.44 18.17 -24.50
N TRP A 305 -24.46 17.49 -24.00
CA TRP A 305 -24.66 17.30 -22.56
C TRP A 305 -23.81 16.17 -21.98
N ALA A 306 -23.43 15.18 -22.77
CA ALA A 306 -22.64 14.04 -22.32
C ALA A 306 -21.25 14.43 -21.74
N PRO A 307 -20.41 15.25 -22.40
CA PRO A 307 -19.13 15.71 -21.88
C PRO A 307 -19.24 16.44 -20.55
N ILE A 308 -20.30 17.23 -20.36
CA ILE A 308 -20.52 18.01 -19.14
C ILE A 308 -20.73 17.07 -17.93
N ASN A 309 -21.45 15.97 -18.13
CA ASN A 309 -21.66 14.96 -17.11
C ASN A 309 -20.34 14.26 -16.74
N THR A 310 -19.55 13.89 -17.73
CA THR A 310 -18.22 13.26 -17.53
C THR A 310 -17.26 14.19 -16.78
N LEU A 311 -17.20 15.47 -17.14
CA LEU A 311 -16.39 16.48 -16.46
C LEU A 311 -16.76 16.63 -14.98
N ALA A 312 -18.06 16.62 -14.69
CA ALA A 312 -18.54 16.70 -13.32
C ALA A 312 -18.12 15.47 -12.48
N GLY A 313 -18.04 14.28 -13.08
CA GLY A 313 -17.53 13.06 -12.45
C GLY A 313 -16.01 13.08 -12.25
N PHE A 314 -15.28 13.55 -13.26
CA PHE A 314 -13.81 13.61 -13.25
C PHE A 314 -13.24 14.45 -12.10
N TYR A 315 -13.86 15.57 -11.77
CA TYR A 315 -13.44 16.41 -10.65
C TYR A 315 -13.37 15.63 -9.33
N HIS A 316 -14.35 14.78 -9.05
CA HIS A 316 -14.34 13.95 -7.86
C HIS A 316 -13.21 12.89 -7.89
N SER A 317 -13.03 12.23 -9.03
CA SER A 317 -11.96 11.25 -9.23
C SER A 317 -10.58 11.89 -9.07
N LEU A 318 -10.42 13.13 -9.54
CA LEU A 318 -9.18 13.90 -9.40
C LEU A 318 -8.85 14.21 -7.95
N LEU A 319 -9.83 14.67 -7.16
CA LEU A 319 -9.63 14.94 -5.73
C LEU A 319 -9.23 13.67 -4.97
N THR A 320 -9.93 12.57 -5.23
CA THR A 320 -9.60 11.27 -4.62
C THR A 320 -8.20 10.80 -4.99
N ALA A 321 -7.82 10.94 -6.26
CA ALA A 321 -6.49 10.55 -6.73
C ALA A 321 -5.38 11.40 -6.11
N ILE A 322 -5.58 12.71 -5.93
CA ILE A 322 -4.61 13.59 -5.25
C ILE A 322 -4.38 13.12 -3.81
N SER A 323 -5.45 12.79 -3.07
CA SER A 323 -5.31 12.27 -1.72
C SER A 323 -4.54 10.94 -1.67
N TYR A 324 -4.72 10.05 -2.66
CA TYR A 324 -3.93 8.82 -2.76
C TYR A 324 -2.47 9.10 -3.13
N LEU A 325 -2.21 10.05 -4.03
CA LEU A 325 -0.85 10.48 -4.38
C LEU A 325 -0.09 11.03 -3.18
N GLU A 326 -0.72 11.83 -2.34
CA GLU A 326 -0.13 12.32 -1.09
C GLU A 326 0.35 11.16 -0.22
N ARG A 327 -0.49 10.12 -0.03
CA ARG A 327 -0.13 8.95 0.76
C ARG A 327 0.98 8.09 0.14
N ILE A 328 1.01 8.00 -1.20
CA ILE A 328 2.05 7.30 -1.95
C ILE A 328 3.38 8.05 -1.81
N PHE A 329 3.38 9.35 -2.09
CA PHE A 329 4.60 10.15 -2.05
C PHE A 329 5.11 10.39 -0.62
N GLU A 330 4.23 10.45 0.38
CA GLU A 330 4.63 10.39 1.79
C GLU A 330 5.49 9.15 2.08
N THR A 331 5.15 8.01 1.46
CA THR A 331 5.95 6.78 1.64
C THR A 331 7.27 6.84 0.87
N ILE A 332 7.27 7.39 -0.35
CA ILE A 332 8.50 7.51 -1.18
C ILE A 332 9.47 8.56 -0.60
N ASP A 333 8.93 9.60 0.04
CA ASP A 333 9.71 10.69 0.61
C ASP A 333 10.16 10.42 2.05
N GLU A 334 9.73 9.31 2.66
CA GLU A 334 10.15 8.93 4.01
C GLU A 334 11.67 8.81 4.06
N PRO A 335 12.36 9.49 4.99
CA PRO A 335 13.81 9.52 5.00
C PRO A 335 14.41 8.18 5.42
N VAL A 336 15.38 7.69 4.66
CA VAL A 336 16.22 6.55 5.04
C VAL A 336 17.25 7.04 6.07
N VAL A 337 16.89 6.94 7.36
CA VAL A 337 17.72 7.44 8.46
C VAL A 337 18.94 6.54 8.71
N VAL A 338 18.77 5.21 8.54
CA VAL A 338 19.85 4.24 8.71
C VAL A 338 20.41 3.87 7.33
N LYS A 339 21.44 4.57 6.92
CA LYS A 339 22.11 4.38 5.62
C LYS A 339 23.63 4.37 5.76
N ASP A 340 24.30 3.84 4.76
CA ASP A 340 25.75 3.85 4.70
C ASP A 340 26.27 5.30 4.56
N ARG A 341 27.34 5.60 5.28
CA ARG A 341 28.08 6.85 5.09
C ARG A 341 28.74 6.83 3.70
N LYS A 342 29.01 7.99 3.13
CA LYS A 342 29.66 8.11 1.82
C LYS A 342 31.09 7.51 1.79
N ASP A 343 31.74 7.46 2.94
CA ASP A 343 33.07 6.93 3.21
C ASP A 343 33.04 5.56 3.88
N ALA A 344 31.86 4.90 3.94
CA ALA A 344 31.72 3.57 4.53
C ALA A 344 32.55 2.55 3.77
N VAL A 345 33.32 1.76 4.52
CA VAL A 345 34.14 0.66 4.00
C VAL A 345 33.45 -0.68 4.21
N GLU A 346 33.88 -1.73 3.52
CA GLU A 346 33.41 -3.07 3.83
C GLU A 346 33.92 -3.53 5.18
N MET A 347 33.04 -4.17 5.97
CA MET A 347 33.42 -4.76 7.24
C MET A 347 34.42 -5.90 7.00
N PRO A 348 35.60 -5.88 7.61
CA PRO A 348 36.55 -6.99 7.56
C PRO A 348 35.93 -8.30 8.07
N PRO A 349 36.55 -9.47 7.83
CA PRO A 349 36.12 -10.73 8.44
C PRO A 349 36.01 -10.58 9.94
N ILE A 350 34.82 -10.82 10.50
CA ILE A 350 34.51 -10.66 11.92
C ILE A 350 35.09 -11.87 12.71
N HIS A 351 35.81 -11.58 13.78
CA HIS A 351 36.26 -12.59 14.77
C HIS A 351 35.26 -12.69 15.93
N GLY A 352 34.60 -11.58 16.30
CA GLY A 352 33.53 -11.59 17.27
C GLY A 352 33.80 -10.87 18.58
N ASP A 353 34.82 -10.01 18.66
CA ASP A 353 35.02 -9.10 19.78
C ASP A 353 34.03 -7.90 19.65
N VAL A 354 33.26 -7.63 20.71
CA VAL A 354 32.21 -6.57 20.66
C VAL A 354 32.39 -5.63 21.85
N ALA A 355 32.47 -4.33 21.60
CA ALA A 355 32.52 -3.29 22.62
C ALA A 355 31.44 -2.24 22.41
N PHE A 356 30.72 -1.91 23.47
CA PHE A 356 29.88 -0.74 23.61
C PHE A 356 30.67 0.29 24.41
N ASP A 357 30.79 1.50 23.85
CA ASP A 357 31.60 2.57 24.43
C ASP A 357 30.70 3.83 24.58
N HIS A 358 30.24 4.07 25.81
CA HIS A 358 29.40 5.17 26.24
C HIS A 358 28.13 5.37 25.37
N VAL A 359 27.42 4.28 25.07
CA VAL A 359 26.26 4.28 24.15
C VAL A 359 25.01 4.82 24.84
N THR A 360 24.45 5.86 24.24
CA THR A 360 23.12 6.40 24.60
C THR A 360 22.21 6.32 23.38
N PHE A 361 20.94 5.99 23.61
CA PHE A 361 19.95 5.86 22.52
C PHE A 361 18.53 6.14 22.99
N SER A 362 17.76 6.81 22.11
CA SER A 362 16.36 7.15 22.27
C SER A 362 15.55 6.78 21.01
N TYR A 363 14.39 6.16 21.15
CA TYR A 363 13.45 6.03 20.01
C TYR A 363 12.76 7.36 19.71
N GLU A 364 12.38 8.10 20.76
CA GLU A 364 11.81 9.44 20.67
C GLU A 364 12.82 10.46 21.23
N PRO A 365 13.01 11.61 20.56
CA PRO A 365 13.92 12.63 21.03
C PRO A 365 13.62 13.05 22.49
N GLY A 366 14.64 13.00 23.34
CA GLY A 366 14.53 13.39 24.74
C GLY A 366 14.05 12.30 25.71
N VAL A 367 13.75 11.08 25.23
CA VAL A 367 13.37 9.93 26.08
C VAL A 367 14.42 8.82 25.96
N PRO A 368 15.54 8.88 26.71
CA PRO A 368 16.61 7.91 26.57
C PRO A 368 16.19 6.54 27.10
N ILE A 369 16.32 5.51 26.23
CA ILE A 369 16.08 4.11 26.54
C ILE A 369 17.36 3.42 27.01
N LEU A 370 18.52 3.73 26.40
CA LEU A 370 19.83 3.34 26.90
C LEU A 370 20.61 4.59 27.31
N LYS A 371 21.30 4.50 28.46
CA LYS A 371 21.95 5.64 29.12
C LYS A 371 23.36 5.28 29.44
N ASP A 372 24.34 5.80 28.67
CA ASP A 372 25.78 5.64 28.92
C ASP A 372 26.20 4.19 29.12
N VAL A 373 25.74 3.31 28.24
CA VAL A 373 26.01 1.85 28.34
C VAL A 373 27.39 1.53 27.81
N SER A 374 28.21 0.93 28.65
CA SER A 374 29.57 0.50 28.31
C SER A 374 29.82 -0.95 28.77
N PHE A 375 30.26 -1.80 27.87
CA PHE A 375 30.68 -3.16 28.15
C PHE A 375 31.55 -3.72 27.03
N HIS A 376 32.26 -4.82 27.35
CA HIS A 376 33.07 -5.56 26.40
C HIS A 376 32.73 -7.05 26.45
N ALA A 377 32.60 -7.66 25.28
CA ALA A 377 32.36 -9.08 25.06
C ALA A 377 33.49 -9.66 24.21
N ASN A 378 34.27 -10.58 24.75
CA ASN A 378 35.35 -11.22 24.02
C ASN A 378 34.79 -12.25 23.01
N GLN A 379 35.59 -12.55 22.01
CA GLN A 379 35.29 -13.59 21.02
C GLN A 379 34.85 -14.91 21.67
N GLY A 380 33.77 -15.50 21.16
CA GLY A 380 33.25 -16.80 21.60
C GLY A 380 32.50 -16.78 22.93
N GLN A 381 32.32 -15.64 23.57
CA GLN A 381 31.54 -15.53 24.79
C GLN A 381 30.04 -15.45 24.50
N SER A 382 29.25 -16.09 25.37
CA SER A 382 27.78 -15.98 25.37
C SER A 382 27.32 -15.02 26.47
N PHE A 383 26.54 -13.98 26.07
CA PHE A 383 25.99 -13.00 26.99
C PHE A 383 24.48 -13.19 27.10
N ALA A 384 24.00 -13.48 28.31
CA ALA A 384 22.57 -13.45 28.62
C ALA A 384 22.17 -12.04 29.08
N VAL A 385 21.29 -11.38 28.35
CA VAL A 385 20.75 -10.08 28.71
C VAL A 385 19.42 -10.28 29.42
N VAL A 386 19.35 -9.96 30.70
CA VAL A 386 18.19 -10.19 31.57
C VAL A 386 17.73 -8.88 32.21
N GLY A 387 16.50 -8.84 32.71
CA GLY A 387 15.92 -7.66 33.36
C GLY A 387 14.43 -7.50 33.09
N PRO A 388 13.74 -6.52 33.69
CA PRO A 388 12.32 -6.30 33.53
C PRO A 388 11.94 -5.92 32.09
N THR A 389 10.64 -6.05 31.76
CA THR A 389 10.13 -5.59 30.47
C THR A 389 10.29 -4.08 30.37
N GLY A 390 10.75 -3.59 29.21
CA GLY A 390 11.02 -2.16 28.99
C GLY A 390 12.38 -1.67 29.50
N ALA A 391 13.25 -2.55 30.01
CA ALA A 391 14.58 -2.18 30.51
C ALA A 391 15.59 -1.77 29.43
N GLY A 392 15.32 -2.05 28.13
CA GLY A 392 16.21 -1.74 27.02
C GLY A 392 16.96 -2.95 26.42
N LYS A 393 16.60 -4.18 26.80
CA LYS A 393 17.26 -5.42 26.33
C LYS A 393 17.22 -5.57 24.80
N THR A 394 16.04 -5.50 24.20
CA THR A 394 15.84 -5.59 22.73
C THR A 394 16.50 -4.41 22.02
N THR A 395 16.52 -3.24 22.64
CA THR A 395 17.18 -2.04 22.09
C THR A 395 18.68 -2.26 21.95
N LEU A 396 19.34 -2.88 22.94
CA LEU A 396 20.77 -3.18 22.91
C LEU A 396 21.12 -4.06 21.69
N VAL A 397 20.38 -5.14 21.45
CA VAL A 397 20.64 -6.04 20.32
C VAL A 397 20.27 -5.43 18.97
N ASN A 398 19.24 -4.57 18.92
CA ASN A 398 18.87 -3.83 17.72
C ASN A 398 19.95 -2.84 17.30
N LEU A 399 20.61 -2.19 18.26
CA LEU A 399 21.74 -1.29 17.99
C LEU A 399 22.97 -2.06 17.50
N LEU A 400 23.26 -3.22 18.07
CA LEU A 400 24.36 -4.07 17.62
C LEU A 400 24.16 -4.52 16.17
N SER A 401 22.91 -4.83 15.77
CA SER A 401 22.54 -5.17 14.39
C SER A 401 22.46 -3.95 13.47
N ARG A 402 22.71 -2.75 14.01
CA ARG A 402 22.57 -1.47 13.32
C ARG A 402 21.19 -1.32 12.65
N PHE A 403 20.10 -1.75 13.32
CA PHE A 403 18.74 -1.43 12.93
C PHE A 403 18.39 0.03 13.23
N TYR A 404 19.10 0.61 14.19
CA TYR A 404 19.06 2.02 14.58
C TYR A 404 20.49 2.55 14.73
N ASN A 405 20.69 3.84 14.57
CA ASN A 405 21.95 4.50 14.88
C ASN A 405 21.92 4.96 16.35
N VAL A 406 23.06 4.99 17.01
CA VAL A 406 23.20 5.53 18.38
C VAL A 406 23.09 7.05 18.39
N ASP A 407 22.57 7.64 19.47
CA ASP A 407 22.52 9.10 19.66
C ASP A 407 23.91 9.63 20.04
N SER A 408 24.63 8.90 20.92
CA SER A 408 26.00 9.20 21.30
C SER A 408 26.74 7.93 21.68
N GLY A 409 28.08 8.00 21.76
CA GLY A 409 28.93 6.83 21.93
C GLY A 409 29.17 6.09 20.61
N ARG A 410 29.68 4.88 20.70
CA ARG A 410 29.98 4.02 19.54
C ARG A 410 29.89 2.56 19.88
N ILE A 411 29.66 1.74 18.86
CA ILE A 411 29.69 0.27 18.96
C ILE A 411 30.81 -0.22 18.06
N LEU A 412 31.71 -0.98 18.64
CA LEU A 412 32.87 -1.53 17.94
C LEU A 412 32.73 -3.03 17.80
N ILE A 413 33.09 -3.56 16.64
CA ILE A 413 33.27 -5.01 16.40
C ILE A 413 34.68 -5.19 15.90
N ASP A 414 35.48 -6.02 16.63
CA ASP A 414 36.92 -6.21 16.38
C ASP A 414 37.68 -4.87 16.27
N GLY A 415 37.31 -3.89 17.12
CA GLY A 415 37.87 -2.55 17.13
C GLY A 415 37.39 -1.61 16.02
N VAL A 416 36.53 -2.05 15.10
CA VAL A 416 35.97 -1.27 13.98
C VAL A 416 34.60 -0.73 14.38
N ASP A 417 34.40 0.59 14.22
CA ASP A 417 33.09 1.23 14.47
C ASP A 417 32.07 0.79 13.39
N ILE A 418 30.96 0.17 13.85
CA ILE A 418 29.92 -0.29 12.95
C ILE A 418 29.22 0.84 12.17
N ALA A 419 29.30 2.08 12.62
CA ALA A 419 28.78 3.24 11.90
C ALA A 419 29.62 3.63 10.67
N GLY A 420 30.89 3.19 10.61
CA GLY A 420 31.82 3.46 9.52
C GLY A 420 31.87 2.38 8.42
N VAL A 421 31.13 1.29 8.58
CA VAL A 421 31.10 0.18 7.60
C VAL A 421 29.77 0.10 6.86
N THR A 422 29.75 -0.62 5.73
CA THR A 422 28.49 -0.82 5.01
C THR A 422 27.57 -1.79 5.77
N ILE A 423 26.28 -1.47 5.84
CA ILE A 423 25.27 -2.28 6.53
C ILE A 423 25.24 -3.71 5.97
N ARG A 424 25.38 -3.83 4.65
CA ARG A 424 25.38 -5.12 3.96
C ARG A 424 26.53 -6.02 4.40
N SER A 425 27.75 -5.51 4.45
CA SER A 425 28.94 -6.29 4.85
C SER A 425 28.92 -6.66 6.32
N LEU A 426 28.38 -5.80 7.18
CA LEU A 426 28.18 -6.04 8.60
C LEU A 426 27.15 -7.18 8.81
N ARG A 427 25.91 -6.98 8.32
CA ARG A 427 24.81 -7.95 8.56
C ARG A 427 25.03 -9.31 7.90
N LYS A 428 25.78 -9.38 6.82
CA LYS A 428 26.13 -10.66 6.16
C LYS A 428 26.92 -11.60 7.08
N GLN A 429 27.64 -11.05 8.05
CA GLN A 429 28.47 -11.81 9.00
C GLN A 429 27.81 -11.97 10.38
N MET A 430 26.56 -11.50 10.54
CA MET A 430 25.78 -11.59 11.77
C MET A 430 24.56 -12.47 11.57
N GLY A 431 24.19 -13.23 12.58
CA GLY A 431 22.93 -13.98 12.63
C GLY A 431 21.98 -13.32 13.63
N VAL A 432 20.80 -12.91 13.16
CA VAL A 432 19.78 -12.31 14.01
C VAL A 432 18.53 -13.18 13.99
N MET A 433 18.12 -13.63 15.16
CA MET A 433 16.89 -14.39 15.37
C MET A 433 15.95 -13.58 16.24
N MET A 434 14.84 -13.16 15.65
CA MET A 434 13.80 -12.42 16.34
C MET A 434 12.90 -13.36 17.14
N GLN A 435 12.20 -12.81 18.12
CA GLN A 435 11.25 -13.51 18.99
C GLN A 435 10.25 -14.38 18.24
N ASP A 436 9.66 -13.86 17.18
CA ASP A 436 8.77 -14.60 16.29
C ASP A 436 9.55 -15.12 15.06
N SER A 437 9.80 -16.45 15.05
CA SER A 437 10.46 -17.11 13.93
C SER A 437 9.60 -17.06 12.68
N PHE A 438 9.88 -16.12 11.77
CA PHE A 438 9.13 -15.96 10.54
C PHE A 438 9.49 -17.04 9.49
N ILE A 439 8.48 -17.75 9.00
CA ILE A 439 8.60 -18.76 7.96
C ILE A 439 7.94 -18.23 6.69
N PHE A 440 8.70 -18.18 5.60
CA PHE A 440 8.20 -17.78 4.27
C PHE A 440 7.39 -18.92 3.65
N SER A 441 6.43 -18.57 2.80
CA SER A 441 5.75 -19.54 1.94
C SER A 441 6.74 -20.18 0.98
N GLY A 442 6.72 -21.51 0.88
CA GLY A 442 7.66 -22.29 0.09
C GLY A 442 7.95 -23.62 0.78
N THR A 443 9.05 -24.29 0.44
CA THR A 443 9.45 -25.53 1.09
C THR A 443 10.23 -25.28 2.40
N ILE A 444 10.34 -26.32 3.25
CA ILE A 444 11.22 -26.27 4.42
C ILE A 444 12.68 -26.09 3.96
N MET A 445 13.08 -26.77 2.87
CA MET A 445 14.40 -26.63 2.25
C MET A 445 14.70 -25.15 1.91
N ASP A 446 13.76 -24.46 1.22
CA ASP A 446 13.92 -23.05 0.85
C ASP A 446 14.04 -22.14 2.07
N ASN A 447 13.25 -22.42 3.10
CA ASN A 447 13.30 -21.66 4.34
C ASN A 447 14.62 -21.78 5.08
N ILE A 448 15.25 -22.93 5.11
CA ILE A 448 16.59 -23.11 5.70
C ILE A 448 17.65 -22.47 4.79
N ARG A 449 17.55 -22.69 3.46
CA ARG A 449 18.47 -22.12 2.46
C ARG A 449 18.44 -20.58 2.40
N TYR A 450 17.41 -19.95 2.97
CA TYR A 450 17.34 -18.49 3.10
C TYR A 450 18.55 -17.91 3.86
N GLY A 451 19.20 -18.68 4.74
CA GLY A 451 20.46 -18.29 5.40
C GLY A 451 21.65 -18.18 4.45
N ASN A 452 21.68 -19.04 3.40
CA ASN A 452 22.69 -19.00 2.35
C ASN A 452 22.13 -19.61 1.07
N PHE A 453 21.74 -18.78 0.10
CA PHE A 453 21.13 -19.22 -1.15
C PHE A 453 22.07 -20.05 -2.05
N SER A 454 23.38 -19.98 -1.84
CA SER A 454 24.35 -20.78 -2.60
C SER A 454 24.64 -22.16 -1.99
N ALA A 455 24.03 -22.48 -0.83
CA ALA A 455 24.23 -23.75 -0.15
C ALA A 455 23.60 -24.93 -0.91
N THR A 456 24.32 -26.05 -0.90
CA THR A 456 23.85 -27.31 -1.48
C THR A 456 22.76 -27.95 -0.58
N ASP A 457 22.02 -28.92 -1.12
CA ASP A 457 21.02 -29.66 -0.34
C ASP A 457 21.66 -30.40 0.84
N GLU A 458 22.88 -30.94 0.64
CA GLU A 458 23.63 -31.64 1.67
C GLU A 458 24.05 -30.70 2.83
N GLU A 459 24.39 -29.46 2.51
CA GLU A 459 24.73 -28.46 3.52
C GLU A 459 23.49 -28.05 4.32
N VAL A 460 22.35 -27.87 3.66
CA VAL A 460 21.06 -27.60 4.32
C VAL A 460 20.67 -28.75 5.25
N ILE A 461 20.77 -30.00 4.78
CA ILE A 461 20.45 -31.18 5.57
C ILE A 461 21.43 -31.30 6.76
N ARG A 462 22.70 -31.01 6.56
CA ARG A 462 23.70 -31.02 7.63
C ARG A 462 23.38 -29.99 8.70
N ALA A 463 23.06 -28.76 8.32
CA ALA A 463 22.66 -27.72 9.24
C ALA A 463 21.41 -28.13 10.06
N ALA A 464 20.41 -28.71 9.42
CA ALA A 464 19.21 -29.20 10.08
C ALA A 464 19.48 -30.34 11.04
N LYS A 465 20.40 -31.28 10.71
CA LYS A 465 20.83 -32.34 11.61
C LYS A 465 21.54 -31.80 12.85
N THR A 466 22.42 -30.83 12.66
CA THR A 466 23.18 -30.23 13.77
C THR A 466 22.28 -29.58 14.80
N VAL A 467 21.21 -28.90 14.39
CA VAL A 467 20.26 -28.25 15.31
C VAL A 467 19.08 -29.15 15.70
N CYS A 468 19.14 -30.44 15.44
CA CYS A 468 18.09 -31.42 15.74
C CYS A 468 16.74 -31.16 15.02
N ALA A 469 16.77 -30.51 13.85
CA ALA A 469 15.58 -30.27 13.03
C ALA A 469 15.30 -31.43 12.07
N HIS A 470 16.25 -32.27 11.73
CA HIS A 470 16.17 -33.29 10.70
C HIS A 470 15.05 -34.31 10.94
N ASP A 471 14.94 -34.81 12.16
CA ASP A 471 14.05 -35.93 12.46
C ASP A 471 12.58 -35.54 12.24
N PHE A 472 12.12 -34.44 12.81
CA PHE A 472 10.76 -33.98 12.60
C PHE A 472 10.49 -33.60 11.13
N ILE A 473 11.51 -33.10 10.40
CA ILE A 473 11.34 -32.81 8.95
C ILE A 473 11.11 -34.10 8.17
N MET A 474 11.82 -35.16 8.49
CA MET A 474 11.67 -36.46 7.82
C MET A 474 10.37 -37.19 8.18
N GLU A 475 9.74 -36.87 9.30
CA GLU A 475 8.41 -37.36 9.68
C GLU A 475 7.29 -36.71 8.87
N MET A 476 7.57 -35.59 8.18
CA MET A 476 6.59 -34.93 7.32
C MET A 476 6.45 -35.67 5.99
N GLU A 477 5.26 -35.63 5.42
CA GLU A 477 4.85 -36.37 4.20
C GLU A 477 5.86 -36.23 3.03
N ASN A 478 6.44 -35.03 2.84
CA ASN A 478 7.39 -34.75 1.76
C ASN A 478 8.79 -34.35 2.29
N GLY A 479 9.10 -34.62 3.55
CA GLY A 479 10.38 -34.28 4.17
C GLY A 479 10.73 -32.80 3.95
N TYR A 480 11.94 -32.52 3.49
CA TYR A 480 12.42 -31.15 3.20
C TYR A 480 11.62 -30.41 2.11
N GLN A 481 10.93 -31.15 1.24
CA GLN A 481 10.08 -30.57 0.17
C GLN A 481 8.66 -30.28 0.64
N THR A 482 8.38 -30.48 1.94
CA THR A 482 7.09 -30.14 2.52
C THR A 482 6.81 -28.65 2.35
N GLN A 483 5.67 -28.33 1.73
CA GLN A 483 5.22 -26.96 1.55
C GLN A 483 4.69 -26.40 2.87
N VAL A 484 5.23 -25.26 3.28
CA VAL A 484 4.77 -24.52 4.44
C VAL A 484 4.02 -23.27 3.98
N ASN A 485 2.84 -23.07 4.57
CA ASN A 485 2.01 -21.92 4.28
C ASN A 485 2.59 -20.66 4.95
N GLU A 486 1.98 -19.51 4.64
CA GLU A 486 2.33 -18.23 5.24
C GLU A 486 2.47 -18.36 6.78
N ARG A 487 3.57 -17.84 7.31
CA ARG A 487 3.96 -17.89 8.73
C ARG A 487 4.12 -19.30 9.30
N GLY A 488 4.22 -20.33 8.46
CA GLY A 488 4.38 -21.71 8.94
C GLY A 488 3.21 -22.19 9.80
N SER A 489 1.96 -21.86 9.43
CA SER A 489 0.77 -22.15 10.25
C SER A 489 0.53 -23.64 10.54
N ARG A 490 1.17 -24.54 9.77
CA ARG A 490 1.14 -25.99 10.00
C ARG A 490 2.24 -26.51 10.90
N LEU A 491 3.21 -25.66 11.28
CA LEU A 491 4.33 -26.01 12.13
C LEU A 491 4.05 -25.61 13.58
N SER A 492 4.51 -26.41 14.54
CA SER A 492 4.52 -26.01 15.95
C SER A 492 5.49 -24.83 16.18
N ALA A 493 5.37 -24.13 17.29
CA ALA A 493 6.27 -23.05 17.64
C ALA A 493 7.74 -23.54 17.71
N GLY A 494 7.97 -24.72 18.32
CA GLY A 494 9.29 -25.34 18.39
C GLY A 494 9.85 -25.73 17.03
N GLN A 495 9.03 -26.30 16.14
CA GLN A 495 9.44 -26.64 14.77
C GLN A 495 9.86 -25.41 13.98
N ARG A 496 9.11 -24.31 14.08
CA ARG A 496 9.49 -23.04 13.43
C ARG A 496 10.84 -22.53 13.98
N GLN A 497 11.06 -22.64 15.29
CA GLN A 497 12.29 -22.21 15.92
C GLN A 497 13.49 -23.07 15.48
N LEU A 498 13.34 -24.40 15.37
CA LEU A 498 14.39 -25.30 14.86
C LEU A 498 14.75 -24.98 13.39
N ILE A 499 13.77 -24.69 12.54
CA ILE A 499 14.03 -24.24 11.15
C ILE A 499 14.82 -22.92 11.17
N SER A 500 14.49 -21.99 12.05
CA SER A 500 15.22 -20.73 12.18
C SER A 500 16.64 -20.93 12.71
N PHE A 501 16.85 -21.90 13.59
CA PHE A 501 18.20 -22.31 14.03
C PHE A 501 19.02 -22.87 12.86
N ALA A 502 18.43 -23.76 12.05
CA ALA A 502 19.09 -24.31 10.86
C ALA A 502 19.45 -23.21 9.85
N ARG A 503 18.54 -22.24 9.65
CA ARG A 503 18.77 -21.05 8.81
C ARG A 503 19.95 -20.22 9.31
N ALA A 504 20.00 -19.93 10.60
CA ALA A 504 21.06 -19.16 11.21
C ALA A 504 22.41 -19.91 11.19
N LEU A 505 22.40 -21.23 11.44
CA LEU A 505 23.60 -22.06 11.36
C LEU A 505 24.18 -22.10 9.94
N LEU A 506 23.31 -22.22 8.92
CA LEU A 506 23.71 -22.26 7.51
C LEU A 506 24.37 -20.96 7.03
N ALA A 507 24.01 -19.83 7.64
CA ALA A 507 24.63 -18.54 7.38
C ALA A 507 26.04 -18.42 7.99
N ASP A 508 26.43 -19.30 8.91
CA ASP A 508 27.68 -19.33 9.65
C ASP A 508 28.14 -17.97 10.21
N PRO A 509 27.32 -17.28 11.00
CA PRO A 509 27.67 -15.99 11.55
C PRO A 509 28.69 -16.12 12.66
N LYS A 510 29.56 -15.11 12.83
CA LYS A 510 30.50 -15.03 13.96
C LYS A 510 29.87 -14.37 15.19
N ILE A 511 28.91 -13.49 14.98
CA ILE A 511 28.11 -12.88 16.03
C ILE A 511 26.67 -13.35 15.86
N LEU A 512 26.07 -13.85 16.94
CA LEU A 512 24.71 -14.35 16.97
C LEU A 512 23.85 -13.55 17.96
N ILE A 513 22.70 -13.10 17.51
CA ILE A 513 21.73 -12.38 18.32
C ILE A 513 20.46 -13.21 18.39
N LEU A 514 20.00 -13.50 19.60
CA LEU A 514 18.84 -14.33 19.87
C LEU A 514 17.87 -13.58 20.79
N ASP A 515 16.63 -13.41 20.34
CA ASP A 515 15.52 -12.97 21.20
C ASP A 515 14.66 -14.18 21.54
N GLU A 516 14.83 -14.71 22.75
CA GLU A 516 14.24 -15.99 23.21
C GLU A 516 12.97 -15.74 24.02
N ALA A 517 11.82 -15.64 23.38
CA ALA A 517 10.54 -15.46 24.08
C ALA A 517 9.49 -16.51 23.67
N THR A 518 9.72 -17.79 23.96
CA THR A 518 8.70 -18.82 23.76
C THR A 518 8.28 -19.43 25.09
N SER A 519 7.08 -19.06 25.56
CA SER A 519 6.53 -19.48 26.86
C SER A 519 5.55 -20.68 26.80
N SER A 520 5.39 -21.35 25.64
CA SER A 520 4.35 -22.38 25.48
C SER A 520 4.83 -23.53 24.60
N ILE A 521 5.92 -24.20 25.00
CA ILE A 521 6.45 -25.36 24.32
C ILE A 521 6.45 -26.54 25.32
N ASP A 522 6.09 -27.73 24.84
CA ASP A 522 6.12 -28.95 25.63
C ASP A 522 7.56 -29.32 26.03
N THR A 523 7.71 -30.06 27.11
CA THR A 523 9.02 -30.38 27.73
C THR A 523 9.94 -31.17 26.78
N GLU A 524 9.38 -32.05 25.94
CA GLU A 524 10.18 -32.86 24.99
C GLU A 524 10.78 -31.98 23.91
N THR A 525 9.96 -31.16 23.29
CA THR A 525 10.39 -30.18 22.28
C THR A 525 11.39 -29.16 22.88
N GLU A 526 11.21 -28.79 24.14
CA GLU A 526 12.14 -27.88 24.82
C GLU A 526 13.56 -28.49 24.96
N ILE A 527 13.66 -29.78 25.28
CA ILE A 527 14.96 -30.48 25.37
C ILE A 527 15.64 -30.48 23.98
N ILE A 528 14.90 -30.73 22.92
CA ILE A 528 15.42 -30.72 21.53
C ILE A 528 15.90 -29.31 21.16
N LEU A 529 15.10 -28.31 21.44
CA LEU A 529 15.46 -26.91 21.19
C LEU A 529 16.71 -26.49 21.97
N GLN A 530 16.84 -26.90 23.24
CA GLN A 530 18.03 -26.59 24.04
C GLN A 530 19.29 -27.24 23.48
N LYS A 531 19.19 -28.48 22.97
CA LYS A 531 20.31 -29.15 22.27
C LYS A 531 20.69 -28.39 21.00
N GLY A 532 19.70 -28.06 20.17
CA GLY A 532 19.93 -27.28 18.94
C GLY A 532 20.53 -25.91 19.20
N LEU A 533 20.06 -25.22 20.24
CA LEU A 533 20.60 -23.94 20.68
C LEU A 533 22.05 -24.04 21.12
N ASN A 534 22.40 -25.05 21.94
CA ASN A 534 23.76 -25.24 22.38
C ASN A 534 24.73 -25.49 21.22
N GLU A 535 24.32 -26.25 20.20
CA GLU A 535 25.10 -26.43 18.97
C GLU A 535 25.26 -25.13 18.18
N LEU A 536 24.19 -24.33 18.09
CA LEU A 536 24.21 -23.04 17.41
C LEU A 536 25.15 -22.02 18.10
N LEU A 537 25.28 -22.06 19.42
CA LEU A 537 26.10 -21.12 20.20
C LEU A 537 27.61 -21.45 20.18
N LYS A 538 28.02 -22.68 19.81
CA LYS A 538 29.43 -23.09 19.81
C LYS A 538 30.28 -22.17 18.92
N GLU A 539 31.42 -21.74 19.47
CA GLU A 539 32.44 -20.94 18.76
C GLU A 539 31.96 -19.60 18.23
N ARG A 540 30.82 -19.07 18.74
CA ARG A 540 30.24 -17.80 18.33
C ARG A 540 30.10 -16.86 19.51
N THR A 541 30.34 -15.57 19.27
CA THR A 541 29.96 -14.54 20.24
C THR A 541 28.46 -14.35 20.15
N SER A 542 27.76 -14.54 21.27
CA SER A 542 26.29 -14.54 21.24
C SER A 542 25.69 -13.61 22.29
N PHE A 543 24.65 -12.88 21.86
CA PHE A 543 23.83 -12.03 22.73
C PHE A 543 22.43 -12.61 22.77
N ILE A 544 21.98 -13.04 23.95
CA ILE A 544 20.72 -13.75 24.12
C ILE A 544 19.85 -12.95 25.08
N ILE A 545 18.69 -12.47 24.60
CA ILE A 545 17.65 -11.97 25.49
C ILE A 545 16.97 -13.19 26.09
N ALA A 546 17.46 -13.56 27.26
CA ALA A 546 17.13 -14.86 27.84
C ALA A 546 15.90 -14.77 28.73
N HIS A 547 14.95 -15.66 28.48
CA HIS A 547 13.77 -15.91 29.31
C HIS A 547 13.77 -17.30 29.94
N ARG A 548 14.73 -18.16 29.58
CA ARG A 548 14.85 -19.52 30.08
C ARG A 548 16.03 -19.64 31.06
N LEU A 549 15.76 -20.32 32.18
CA LEU A 549 16.75 -20.51 33.23
C LEU A 549 18.01 -21.24 32.74
N SER A 550 17.83 -22.29 31.91
CA SER A 550 18.94 -23.06 31.35
C SER A 550 19.89 -22.21 30.50
N THR A 551 19.33 -21.34 29.68
CA THR A 551 20.09 -20.44 28.81
C THR A 551 20.84 -19.40 29.65
N ILE A 552 20.17 -18.80 30.65
CA ILE A 552 20.80 -17.82 31.56
C ILE A 552 21.95 -18.43 32.31
N LYS A 553 21.74 -19.60 32.93
CA LYS A 553 22.74 -20.26 33.80
C LYS A 553 23.99 -20.72 33.05
N ASN A 554 23.82 -21.17 31.80
CA ASN A 554 24.90 -21.68 30.96
C ASN A 554 25.65 -20.60 30.18
N SER A 555 25.24 -19.34 30.26
CA SER A 555 25.93 -18.24 29.59
C SER A 555 27.23 -17.86 30.24
N SER A 556 28.24 -17.50 29.46
CA SER A 556 29.56 -17.08 29.95
C SER A 556 29.50 -15.82 30.80
N CYS A 557 28.54 -14.95 30.53
CA CYS A 557 28.32 -13.70 31.24
C CYS A 557 26.82 -13.34 31.23
N ILE A 558 26.32 -12.86 32.34
CA ILE A 558 24.97 -12.35 32.50
C ILE A 558 25.05 -10.85 32.69
N MET A 559 24.25 -10.10 31.96
CA MET A 559 24.07 -8.65 32.11
C MET A 559 22.64 -8.37 32.59
N TYR A 560 22.51 -7.83 33.80
CA TYR A 560 21.22 -7.37 34.30
C TYR A 560 21.03 -5.92 33.92
N VAL A 561 20.03 -5.67 33.08
CA VAL A 561 19.69 -4.35 32.55
C VAL A 561 18.43 -3.84 33.21
N ASP A 562 18.45 -2.64 33.76
CA ASP A 562 17.28 -1.94 34.28
C ASP A 562 17.35 -0.44 33.96
N LYS A 563 16.23 0.15 33.62
CA LYS A 563 16.07 1.58 33.31
C LYS A 563 17.11 2.15 32.34
N GLY A 564 17.57 1.28 31.42
CA GLY A 564 18.51 1.66 30.37
C GLY A 564 19.97 1.64 30.74
N THR A 565 20.34 1.06 31.91
CA THR A 565 21.72 0.89 32.36
C THR A 565 22.00 -0.57 32.70
N ILE A 566 23.28 -0.99 32.62
CA ILE A 566 23.73 -2.29 33.11
C ILE A 566 24.04 -2.12 34.60
N LEU A 567 23.20 -2.73 35.45
CA LEU A 567 23.38 -2.63 36.90
C LEU A 567 24.34 -3.71 37.43
N GLU A 568 24.29 -4.90 36.86
CA GLU A 568 25.12 -6.05 37.33
C GLU A 568 25.63 -6.81 36.10
N LYS A 569 26.87 -7.30 36.20
CA LYS A 569 27.52 -8.11 35.15
C LYS A 569 28.40 -9.14 35.82
N GLY A 570 28.30 -10.43 35.44
CA GLY A 570 29.10 -11.51 35.97
C GLY A 570 28.57 -12.87 35.57
N THR A 571 29.17 -13.94 36.10
CA THR A 571 28.66 -15.32 35.96
C THR A 571 27.43 -15.53 36.85
N HIS A 572 26.70 -16.62 36.64
CA HIS A 572 25.57 -17.00 37.48
C HIS A 572 25.94 -17.07 38.96
N ASP A 573 27.03 -17.77 39.28
CA ASP A 573 27.46 -18.00 40.66
C ASP A 573 27.90 -16.69 41.34
N GLU A 574 28.61 -15.83 40.62
CA GLU A 574 29.04 -14.52 41.13
C GLU A 574 27.83 -13.62 41.46
N LEU A 575 26.87 -13.54 40.56
CA LEU A 575 25.69 -12.70 40.77
C LEU A 575 24.74 -13.27 41.83
N MET A 576 24.63 -14.57 41.94
CA MET A 576 23.90 -15.22 43.03
C MET A 576 24.56 -14.96 44.42
N ALA A 577 25.89 -14.95 44.48
CA ALA A 577 26.64 -14.63 45.70
C ALA A 577 26.49 -13.16 46.12
N GLN A 578 26.37 -12.23 45.15
CA GLN A 578 26.17 -10.79 45.39
C GLN A 578 24.81 -10.48 46.00
N LYS A 579 23.79 -11.35 45.78
CA LYS A 579 22.40 -11.17 46.24
C LYS A 579 21.77 -9.84 45.79
N GLY A 580 22.14 -9.37 44.61
CA GLY A 580 21.67 -8.13 44.00
C GLY A 580 20.32 -8.26 43.27
N GLU A 581 20.10 -7.44 42.26
CA GLU A 581 18.84 -7.41 41.48
C GLU A 581 18.66 -8.68 40.63
N TYR A 582 19.76 -9.24 40.10
CA TYR A 582 19.72 -10.53 39.39
C TYR A 582 19.27 -11.67 40.35
N TYR A 583 19.79 -11.72 41.57
CA TYR A 583 19.36 -12.70 42.58
C TYR A 583 17.86 -12.59 42.87
N LYS A 584 17.34 -11.37 43.04
CA LYS A 584 15.91 -11.12 43.26
C LYS A 584 15.07 -11.59 42.07
N LEU A 585 15.47 -11.27 40.84
CA LEU A 585 14.83 -11.75 39.62
C LEU A 585 14.82 -13.28 39.57
N TYR A 586 15.96 -13.91 39.81
CA TYR A 586 16.09 -15.35 39.80
C TYR A 586 15.18 -16.03 40.84
N MET A 587 15.18 -15.54 42.08
CA MET A 587 14.35 -16.09 43.14
C MET A 587 12.84 -15.87 42.89
N SER A 588 12.44 -14.76 42.29
CA SER A 588 11.04 -14.48 41.98
C SER A 588 10.48 -15.35 40.87
N GLN A 589 11.30 -15.69 39.87
CA GLN A 589 10.84 -16.41 38.68
C GLN A 589 11.07 -17.94 38.77
N TYR A 590 12.11 -18.38 39.47
CA TYR A 590 12.59 -19.74 39.35
C TYR A 590 12.72 -20.51 40.69
N ALA A 591 12.60 -19.84 41.84
CA ALA A 591 12.67 -20.52 43.14
C ALA A 591 11.53 -21.53 43.37
N SER A 592 10.40 -21.37 42.66
CA SER A 592 9.26 -22.31 42.69
C SER A 592 9.51 -23.60 41.88
N LEU A 593 10.59 -23.65 41.11
CA LEU A 593 10.97 -24.79 40.25
C LEU A 593 12.10 -25.65 40.89
N MET A 594 12.64 -25.22 42.03
CA MET A 594 13.59 -25.98 42.87
C MET A 594 12.87 -26.64 44.03
#